data_6b616b1e29a06c6d88c95392783f959b
#
_entry.id   6b616b1e29a06c6d88c95392783f959b
#
_cell.length_a   1.000
_cell.length_b   1.000
_cell.length_c   1.000
_cell.angle_alpha   90.00
_cell.angle_beta   90.00
_cell.angle_gamma   90.00
#
_symmetry.space_group_name_H-M   'P 1'
#
loop_
_entity.id
_entity.type
_entity.pdbx_description
1 polymer ?
#
loop_
_entity_poly.entity_id
_entity_poly.type
_entity_poly.pdbx_seq_one_letter_code
_entity_poly.pdbx_strand_id
1 'polypeptide(L)'
;MRPGQIIVLATPVFFLLIAIEFAVGRVRARRGTGHDTYRLADAVNSIGLGMLSQITTVLTGLLRIGIYTAVYSAVALFPDTDFWTQWYGWLLALVFYDFCYYWLHRMGHESAVLWAAHVVHHQSQHYNLSTALRQTSSGALLGWIFYLPMAVAGVPPLVFGVVALVDLLYQFWVHTEQVGKLGWFDRWFCSPSNHRVHHAVNDRYLDRNYGGILIVWDRIFGSFKEEGEPCVYGTRSPLQSWDPLWANAEVYWVLAKDSWHARSWTDKLRVWLKPPGWRPADVAARFPKPAFDIAQVKRYEPPVSSRVQWFAGVQFGVLLGGVATFLWYADALPLAQSGVWLAALTAALWAIGGALQGRLSIAEVLFIEAAALAAASGALGPASLHFVCKPLALLLLIGVAVVRARRAGAIGRFDTLLLAGLGASLAGDVLLMWPGLFVPGLVCFLLAHLAYIALLRIGVGLLPRRGALAATLGVGAAMYAMLWFGGLPAALRVPVGLYVVVIACMAAQALGRAAVRGDASSRWVAAGACFFMLSDALLATNRFVMPLPLASLWVLATYYAAQMLIVRHAWPPAVWPAVLGCRGGGPVPGGGLRVPIDGVVGIDHDETEIMNTTRSPRRKPDQTP
;
A
#
# COMPACT_ATOMS: atom_id res chain seq x y z
N MET A 1 16.55 -25.25 10.33
CA MET A 1 15.66 -24.08 10.52
C MET A 1 15.08 -23.69 9.17
N ARG A 2 13.85 -23.22 9.15
CA ARG A 2 13.16 -22.75 7.94
C ARG A 2 13.52 -21.28 7.66
N PRO A 3 13.45 -20.79 6.41
CA PRO A 3 13.84 -19.40 6.07
C PRO A 3 13.15 -18.33 6.93
N GLY A 4 11.84 -18.44 7.18
CA GLY A 4 11.11 -17.51 8.02
C GLY A 4 11.63 -17.47 9.48
N GLN A 5 12.01 -18.60 10.04
CA GLN A 5 12.58 -18.69 11.39
C GLN A 5 13.96 -18.03 11.49
N ILE A 6 14.80 -18.15 10.44
CA ILE A 6 16.11 -17.50 10.40
C ILE A 6 15.94 -15.97 10.44
N ILE A 7 15.00 -15.42 9.67
CA ILE A 7 14.71 -13.99 9.66
C ILE A 7 14.21 -13.51 11.02
N VAL A 8 13.30 -14.26 11.67
CA VAL A 8 12.78 -13.91 13.00
C VAL A 8 13.92 -13.91 14.03
N LEU A 9 14.84 -14.88 13.99
CA LEU A 9 15.99 -14.93 14.90
C LEU A 9 17.04 -13.85 14.62
N ALA A 10 17.19 -13.41 13.37
CA ALA A 10 18.09 -12.32 13.00
C ALA A 10 17.50 -10.92 13.36
N THR A 11 16.19 -10.79 13.44
CA THR A 11 15.50 -9.52 13.68
C THR A 11 15.99 -8.78 14.94
N PRO A 12 16.18 -9.40 16.11
CA PRO A 12 16.71 -8.71 17.29
C PRO A 12 18.09 -8.10 17.08
N VAL A 13 18.95 -8.70 16.26
CA VAL A 13 20.29 -8.17 15.94
C VAL A 13 20.15 -6.88 15.13
N PHE A 14 19.29 -6.86 14.12
CA PHE A 14 19.02 -5.64 13.33
C PHE A 14 18.49 -4.52 14.21
N PHE A 15 17.53 -4.79 15.10
CA PHE A 15 16.99 -3.77 16.00
C PHE A 15 18.02 -3.28 17.02
N LEU A 16 18.91 -4.16 17.51
CA LEU A 16 20.02 -3.75 18.38
C LEU A 16 20.95 -2.78 17.65
N LEU A 17 21.34 -3.10 16.41
CA LEU A 17 22.21 -2.22 15.61
C LEU A 17 21.52 -0.89 15.28
N ILE A 18 20.24 -0.89 14.96
CA ILE A 18 19.43 0.33 14.79
C ILE A 18 19.40 1.15 16.07
N ALA A 19 19.21 0.54 17.23
CA ALA A 19 19.20 1.22 18.52
C ALA A 19 20.58 1.83 18.85
N ILE A 20 21.67 1.13 18.55
CA ILE A 20 23.04 1.65 18.71
C ILE A 20 23.27 2.86 17.80
N GLU A 21 22.93 2.74 16.51
CA GLU A 21 23.08 3.85 15.56
C GLU A 21 22.24 5.06 15.98
N PHE A 22 20.99 4.85 16.39
CA PHE A 22 20.11 5.91 16.90
C PHE A 22 20.73 6.61 18.12
N ALA A 23 21.25 5.84 19.08
CA ALA A 23 21.90 6.39 20.27
C ALA A 23 23.15 7.22 19.91
N VAL A 24 24.00 6.69 19.02
CA VAL A 24 25.21 7.39 18.51
C VAL A 24 24.81 8.68 17.80
N GLY A 25 23.85 8.64 16.90
CA GLY A 25 23.35 9.81 16.17
C GLY A 25 22.81 10.91 17.12
N ARG A 26 22.02 10.52 18.14
CA ARG A 26 21.51 11.43 19.17
C ARG A 26 22.63 12.07 20.00
N VAL A 27 23.63 11.29 20.41
CA VAL A 27 24.79 11.82 21.15
C VAL A 27 25.59 12.79 20.30
N ARG A 28 25.87 12.46 19.04
CA ARG A 28 26.59 13.34 18.11
C ARG A 28 25.82 14.63 17.84
N ALA A 29 24.52 14.53 17.60
CA ALA A 29 23.67 15.72 17.41
C ALA A 29 23.68 16.65 18.63
N ARG A 30 23.59 16.10 19.87
CA ARG A 30 23.68 16.89 21.09
C ARG A 30 25.06 17.55 21.28
N ARG A 31 26.13 16.92 20.79
CA ARG A 31 27.48 17.48 20.85
C ARG A 31 27.84 18.43 19.70
N GLY A 32 26.92 18.64 18.73
CA GLY A 32 27.18 19.43 17.54
C GLY A 32 28.18 18.81 16.54
N THR A 33 28.46 17.50 16.68
CA THR A 33 29.42 16.75 15.82
C THR A 33 28.72 15.89 14.75
N GLY A 34 27.40 16.02 14.63
CA GLY A 34 26.57 15.29 13.67
C GLY A 34 25.11 15.71 13.78
N HIS A 35 24.23 15.03 13.08
CA HIS A 35 22.80 15.30 13.08
C HIS A 35 21.98 14.04 13.38
N ASP A 36 20.73 14.25 13.76
CA ASP A 36 19.77 13.18 14.01
C ASP A 36 19.19 12.68 12.67
N THR A 37 19.48 11.43 12.32
CA THR A 37 19.09 10.81 11.05
C THR A 37 17.76 10.07 11.11
N TYR A 38 17.16 9.93 12.31
CA TYR A 38 15.93 9.18 12.51
C TYR A 38 14.69 10.06 12.62
N ARG A 39 13.63 9.66 11.93
CA ARG A 39 12.26 10.14 12.12
C ARG A 39 11.35 8.94 12.29
N LEU A 40 10.48 8.98 13.30
CA LEU A 40 9.61 7.84 13.64
C LEU A 40 8.77 7.37 12.45
N ALA A 41 8.12 8.30 11.75
CA ALA A 41 7.25 7.96 10.62
C ALA A 41 8.02 7.28 9.46
N ASP A 42 9.21 7.80 9.13
CA ASP A 42 10.07 7.21 8.10
C ASP A 42 10.62 5.83 8.52
N ALA A 43 11.10 5.69 9.76
CA ALA A 43 11.61 4.43 10.28
C ALA A 43 10.52 3.35 10.35
N VAL A 44 9.32 3.69 10.85
CA VAL A 44 8.15 2.79 10.86
C VAL A 44 7.77 2.39 9.43
N ASN A 45 7.76 3.32 8.48
CA ASN A 45 7.45 3.03 7.09
C ASN A 45 8.54 2.15 6.44
N SER A 46 9.81 2.45 6.68
CA SER A 46 10.95 1.69 6.13
C SER A 46 10.95 0.24 6.62
N ILE A 47 10.87 0.03 7.94
CA ILE A 47 10.80 -1.32 8.52
C ILE A 47 9.50 -2.02 8.10
N GLY A 48 8.38 -1.28 8.06
CA GLY A 48 7.08 -1.79 7.60
C GLY A 48 7.09 -2.31 6.17
N LEU A 49 7.77 -1.64 5.25
CA LEU A 49 7.96 -2.11 3.87
C LEU A 49 8.84 -3.36 3.81
N GLY A 50 9.85 -3.46 4.68
CA GLY A 50 10.61 -4.69 4.86
C GLY A 50 9.74 -5.84 5.37
N MET A 51 8.90 -5.60 6.36
CA MET A 51 7.93 -6.58 6.85
C MET A 51 6.98 -7.03 5.74
N LEU A 52 6.41 -6.08 4.96
CA LEU A 52 5.54 -6.39 3.82
C LEU A 52 6.26 -7.24 2.78
N SER A 53 7.51 -6.91 2.46
CA SER A 53 8.35 -7.70 1.55
C SER A 53 8.54 -9.14 2.08
N GLN A 54 8.84 -9.32 3.36
CA GLN A 54 9.05 -10.65 3.94
C GLN A 54 7.77 -11.50 3.96
N ILE A 55 6.63 -10.93 4.38
CA ILE A 55 5.35 -11.66 4.36
C ILE A 55 4.89 -11.98 2.94
N THR A 56 5.18 -11.11 1.95
CA THR A 56 4.90 -11.37 0.54
C THR A 56 5.81 -12.47 -0.01
N THR A 57 7.06 -12.56 0.45
CA THR A 57 8.01 -13.60 0.05
C THR A 57 7.54 -15.00 0.43
N VAL A 58 6.71 -15.16 1.46
CA VAL A 58 6.07 -16.46 1.78
C VAL A 58 5.25 -16.99 0.59
N LEU A 59 4.61 -16.10 -0.18
CA LEU A 59 3.85 -16.48 -1.37
C LEU A 59 4.70 -16.57 -2.65
N THR A 60 5.78 -15.79 -2.75
CA THR A 60 6.57 -15.62 -3.98
C THR A 60 7.96 -16.25 -3.91
N GLY A 61 8.46 -16.58 -2.72
CA GLY A 61 9.83 -17.08 -2.52
C GLY A 61 10.08 -18.44 -3.19
N LEU A 62 9.07 -19.29 -3.24
CA LEU A 62 9.12 -20.58 -3.97
C LEU A 62 9.37 -20.36 -5.46
N LEU A 63 8.91 -19.24 -6.04
CA LEU A 63 9.11 -18.97 -7.46
C LEU A 63 10.60 -18.81 -7.79
N ARG A 64 11.34 -17.97 -7.05
CA ARG A 64 12.77 -17.72 -7.31
C ARG A 64 13.63 -18.95 -7.10
N ILE A 65 13.50 -19.62 -5.95
CA ILE A 65 14.29 -20.82 -5.63
C ILE A 65 13.85 -21.99 -6.52
N GLY A 66 12.56 -22.12 -6.80
CA GLY A 66 12.03 -23.18 -7.69
C GLY A 66 12.55 -23.06 -9.12
N ILE A 67 12.51 -21.84 -9.70
CA ILE A 67 13.06 -21.58 -11.04
C ILE A 67 14.56 -21.85 -11.05
N TYR A 68 15.32 -21.35 -10.06
CA TYR A 68 16.75 -21.58 -9.94
C TYR A 68 17.06 -23.08 -9.90
N THR A 69 16.37 -23.83 -9.03
CA THR A 69 16.57 -25.28 -8.86
C THR A 69 16.20 -26.04 -10.15
N ALA A 70 15.12 -25.67 -10.83
CA ALA A 70 14.71 -26.30 -12.09
C ALA A 70 15.77 -26.08 -13.18
N VAL A 71 16.30 -24.85 -13.32
CA VAL A 71 17.36 -24.55 -14.29
C VAL A 71 18.65 -25.28 -13.94
N TYR A 72 19.06 -25.26 -12.65
CA TYR A 72 20.20 -26.01 -12.17
C TYR A 72 20.09 -27.51 -12.53
N SER A 73 18.96 -28.13 -12.23
CA SER A 73 18.74 -29.55 -12.49
C SER A 73 18.72 -29.90 -13.97
N ALA A 74 18.32 -28.95 -14.84
CA ALA A 74 18.18 -29.18 -16.27
C ALA A 74 19.46 -28.95 -17.08
N VAL A 75 20.26 -27.92 -16.70
CA VAL A 75 21.33 -27.41 -17.58
C VAL A 75 22.63 -27.05 -16.85
N ALA A 76 22.84 -27.48 -15.61
CA ALA A 76 24.07 -27.21 -14.90
C ALA A 76 25.29 -27.80 -15.62
N LEU A 77 26.28 -26.95 -15.95
CA LEU A 77 27.47 -27.34 -16.69
C LEU A 77 28.54 -28.01 -15.81
N PHE A 78 28.63 -27.57 -14.56
CA PHE A 78 29.60 -28.09 -13.58
C PHE A 78 28.93 -28.35 -12.23
N PRO A 79 28.10 -29.41 -12.11
CA PRO A 79 27.31 -29.69 -10.91
C PRO A 79 28.12 -30.44 -9.82
N ASP A 80 29.44 -30.24 -9.74
CA ASP A 80 30.29 -30.86 -8.75
C ASP A 80 30.07 -30.20 -7.38
N THR A 81 29.28 -30.89 -6.53
CA THR A 81 28.96 -30.40 -5.18
C THR A 81 30.17 -30.40 -4.27
N ASP A 82 31.15 -31.29 -4.47
CA ASP A 82 32.36 -31.34 -3.63
C ASP A 82 33.21 -30.10 -3.86
N PHE A 83 33.36 -29.65 -5.11
CA PHE A 83 34.00 -28.38 -5.43
C PHE A 83 33.29 -27.18 -4.76
N TRP A 84 31.98 -27.07 -4.98
CA TRP A 84 31.21 -25.91 -4.52
C TRP A 84 31.07 -25.82 -3.01
N THR A 85 31.26 -26.92 -2.28
CA THR A 85 31.22 -26.93 -0.80
C THR A 85 32.56 -26.70 -0.12
N GLN A 86 33.68 -26.64 -0.88
CA GLN A 86 34.97 -26.21 -0.35
C GLN A 86 35.01 -24.69 -0.13
N TRP A 87 35.90 -24.23 0.72
CA TRP A 87 36.03 -22.79 1.03
C TRP A 87 36.25 -21.92 -0.22
N TYR A 88 37.02 -22.39 -1.20
CA TYR A 88 37.25 -21.67 -2.46
C TYR A 88 36.00 -21.68 -3.35
N GLY A 89 35.21 -22.73 -3.34
CA GLY A 89 33.93 -22.80 -4.01
C GLY A 89 32.91 -21.82 -3.45
N TRP A 90 32.84 -21.70 -2.12
CA TRP A 90 32.03 -20.69 -1.45
C TRP A 90 32.46 -19.26 -1.79
N LEU A 91 33.77 -18.99 -1.79
CA LEU A 91 34.30 -17.66 -2.16
C LEU A 91 33.98 -17.31 -3.61
N LEU A 92 34.20 -18.27 -4.53
CA LEU A 92 33.86 -18.09 -5.96
C LEU A 92 32.36 -17.86 -6.14
N ALA A 93 31.51 -18.65 -5.47
CA ALA A 93 30.06 -18.47 -5.52
C ALA A 93 29.63 -17.10 -4.97
N LEU A 94 30.25 -16.60 -3.89
CA LEU A 94 29.97 -15.28 -3.33
C LEU A 94 30.36 -14.16 -4.32
N VAL A 95 31.55 -14.22 -4.90
CA VAL A 95 32.01 -13.23 -5.91
C VAL A 95 31.11 -13.28 -7.15
N PHE A 96 30.69 -14.47 -7.58
CA PHE A 96 29.81 -14.63 -8.72
C PHE A 96 28.39 -14.12 -8.41
N TYR A 97 27.90 -14.34 -7.18
CA TYR A 97 26.63 -13.80 -6.74
C TYR A 97 26.66 -12.26 -6.74
N ASP A 98 27.71 -11.66 -6.17
CA ASP A 98 27.88 -10.21 -6.11
C ASP A 98 28.01 -9.58 -7.52
N PHE A 99 28.64 -10.29 -8.47
CA PHE A 99 28.65 -9.88 -9.88
C PHE A 99 27.24 -9.92 -10.50
N CYS A 100 26.48 -10.97 -10.27
CA CYS A 100 25.09 -11.06 -10.73
C CYS A 100 24.21 -9.98 -10.07
N TYR A 101 24.42 -9.72 -8.79
CA TYR A 101 23.75 -8.67 -8.04
C TYR A 101 24.07 -7.28 -8.62
N TYR A 102 25.33 -6.99 -8.95
CA TYR A 102 25.71 -5.73 -9.60
C TYR A 102 24.88 -5.47 -10.87
N TRP A 103 24.72 -6.48 -11.73
CA TRP A 103 23.93 -6.33 -12.96
C TRP A 103 22.43 -6.20 -12.68
N LEU A 104 21.89 -6.96 -11.74
CA LEU A 104 20.49 -6.79 -11.30
C LEU A 104 20.27 -5.36 -10.78
N HIS A 105 21.15 -4.88 -9.92
CA HIS A 105 21.06 -3.58 -9.29
C HIS A 105 21.20 -2.45 -10.32
N ARG A 106 22.18 -2.54 -11.19
CA ARG A 106 22.37 -1.59 -12.28
C ARG A 106 21.15 -1.55 -13.21
N MET A 107 20.64 -2.68 -13.64
CA MET A 107 19.44 -2.75 -14.47
C MET A 107 18.18 -2.29 -13.73
N GLY A 108 18.16 -2.42 -12.41
CA GLY A 108 17.16 -1.82 -11.53
C GLY A 108 17.08 -0.29 -11.66
N HIS A 109 18.17 0.36 -12.04
CA HIS A 109 18.23 1.80 -12.29
C HIS A 109 18.14 2.18 -13.77
N GLU A 110 18.51 1.27 -14.70
CA GLU A 110 18.56 1.56 -16.13
C GLU A 110 17.30 1.09 -16.90
N SER A 111 16.37 0.36 -16.26
CA SER A 111 15.11 -0.10 -16.86
C SER A 111 13.92 0.29 -15.98
N ALA A 112 12.92 0.96 -16.55
CA ALA A 112 11.79 1.51 -15.79
C ALA A 112 10.97 0.44 -15.05
N VAL A 113 10.75 -0.75 -15.63
CA VAL A 113 10.03 -1.84 -14.94
C VAL A 113 10.84 -2.43 -13.79
N LEU A 114 12.15 -2.53 -13.94
CA LEU A 114 13.03 -3.00 -12.87
C LEU A 114 13.20 -1.92 -11.79
N TRP A 115 13.24 -0.64 -12.18
CA TRP A 115 13.18 0.48 -11.25
C TRP A 115 11.88 0.44 -10.43
N ALA A 116 10.73 0.18 -11.03
CA ALA A 116 9.47 0.04 -10.30
C ALA A 116 9.54 -1.07 -9.24
N ALA A 117 10.33 -2.13 -9.49
CA ALA A 117 10.60 -3.20 -8.54
C ALA A 117 11.73 -2.88 -7.55
N HIS A 118 12.42 -1.74 -7.66
CA HIS A 118 13.55 -1.35 -6.82
C HIS A 118 13.33 -0.01 -6.09
N VAL A 119 12.59 0.90 -6.69
CA VAL A 119 12.38 2.28 -6.19
C VAL A 119 11.96 2.39 -4.73
N VAL A 120 11.21 1.42 -4.21
CA VAL A 120 10.77 1.38 -2.81
C VAL A 120 11.95 1.57 -1.86
N HIS A 121 13.09 0.97 -2.17
CA HIS A 121 14.33 1.07 -1.41
C HIS A 121 14.87 2.50 -1.36
N HIS A 122 14.73 3.28 -2.43
CA HIS A 122 15.20 4.65 -2.57
C HIS A 122 14.21 5.73 -2.12
N GLN A 123 12.97 5.40 -1.77
CA GLN A 123 11.93 6.39 -1.45
C GLN A 123 12.14 7.10 -0.10
N SER A 124 12.94 6.56 0.84
CA SER A 124 13.22 7.23 2.10
C SER A 124 14.05 8.50 1.87
N GLN A 125 13.64 9.59 2.52
CA GLN A 125 14.36 10.87 2.53
C GLN A 125 15.28 11.01 3.75
N HIS A 126 15.40 9.95 4.55
CA HIS A 126 16.34 9.79 5.65
C HIS A 126 17.22 8.58 5.36
N TYR A 127 18.47 8.63 5.79
CA TYR A 127 19.42 7.56 5.52
C TYR A 127 20.02 7.04 6.83
N ASN A 128 19.65 5.84 7.19
CA ASN A 128 20.04 5.16 8.43
C ASN A 128 19.77 3.66 8.32
N LEU A 129 20.13 2.86 9.33
CA LEU A 129 19.96 1.40 9.28
C LEU A 129 18.51 0.93 9.11
N SER A 130 17.50 1.76 9.44
CA SER A 130 16.11 1.39 9.12
C SER A 130 15.83 1.45 7.62
N THR A 131 16.56 2.31 6.86
CA THR A 131 16.47 2.38 5.40
C THR A 131 16.96 1.09 4.74
N ALA A 132 17.94 0.41 5.31
CA ALA A 132 18.39 -0.91 4.85
C ALA A 132 17.27 -1.96 4.82
N LEU A 133 16.34 -1.86 5.78
CA LEU A 133 15.19 -2.78 5.87
C LEU A 133 14.05 -2.40 4.91
N ARG A 134 14.12 -1.25 4.25
CA ARG A 134 13.12 -0.80 3.29
C ARG A 134 13.27 -1.58 1.99
N GLN A 135 12.39 -2.58 1.78
CA GLN A 135 12.46 -3.51 0.67
C GLN A 135 11.17 -3.54 -0.14
N THR A 136 11.30 -3.82 -1.43
CA THR A 136 10.18 -3.99 -2.34
C THR A 136 9.52 -5.36 -2.20
N SER A 137 8.22 -5.42 -2.48
CA SER A 137 7.47 -6.70 -2.52
C SER A 137 7.49 -7.38 -3.90
N SER A 138 7.88 -6.69 -4.96
CA SER A 138 7.84 -7.20 -6.35
C SER A 138 9.21 -7.64 -6.89
N GLY A 139 10.31 -7.41 -6.17
CA GLY A 139 11.67 -7.74 -6.63
C GLY A 139 11.87 -9.23 -6.95
N ALA A 140 11.23 -10.12 -6.18
CA ALA A 140 11.30 -11.55 -6.42
C ALA A 140 10.69 -12.00 -7.76
N LEU A 141 9.77 -11.22 -8.33
CA LEU A 141 9.10 -11.53 -9.59
C LEU A 141 9.95 -11.23 -10.83
N LEU A 142 10.89 -10.30 -10.73
CA LEU A 142 11.66 -9.79 -11.88
C LEU A 142 13.16 -10.07 -11.76
N GLY A 143 13.71 -10.16 -10.54
CA GLY A 143 15.15 -10.25 -10.30
C GLY A 143 15.77 -11.64 -10.52
N TRP A 144 14.98 -12.71 -10.55
CA TRP A 144 15.49 -14.09 -10.60
C TRP A 144 16.34 -14.39 -11.85
N ILE A 145 16.05 -13.76 -12.98
CA ILE A 145 16.72 -14.01 -14.27
C ILE A 145 18.24 -13.69 -14.20
N PHE A 146 18.63 -12.71 -13.40
CA PHE A 146 20.03 -12.29 -13.28
C PHE A 146 20.91 -13.33 -12.56
N TYR A 147 20.31 -14.23 -11.79
CA TYR A 147 21.03 -15.29 -11.07
C TYR A 147 21.06 -16.63 -11.81
N LEU A 148 20.34 -16.76 -12.92
CA LEU A 148 20.36 -18.00 -13.74
C LEU A 148 21.77 -18.38 -14.24
N PRO A 149 22.69 -17.44 -14.55
CA PRO A 149 24.06 -17.78 -14.89
C PRO A 149 24.75 -18.65 -13.82
N MET A 150 24.46 -18.44 -12.54
CA MET A 150 24.99 -19.28 -11.44
C MET A 150 24.42 -20.70 -11.48
N ALA A 151 23.11 -20.84 -11.76
CA ALA A 151 22.48 -22.16 -11.92
C ALA A 151 23.07 -22.92 -13.11
N VAL A 152 23.27 -22.23 -14.24
CA VAL A 152 23.91 -22.80 -15.45
C VAL A 152 25.36 -23.19 -15.18
N ALA A 153 26.12 -22.36 -14.46
CA ALA A 153 27.51 -22.69 -14.07
C ALA A 153 27.58 -23.91 -13.14
N GLY A 154 26.50 -24.27 -12.45
CA GLY A 154 26.43 -25.44 -11.58
C GLY A 154 26.57 -25.14 -10.09
N VAL A 155 26.36 -23.88 -9.67
CA VAL A 155 26.32 -23.53 -8.23
C VAL A 155 25.10 -24.16 -7.59
N PRO A 156 25.25 -25.03 -6.57
CA PRO A 156 24.13 -25.71 -5.93
C PRO A 156 23.13 -24.73 -5.28
N PRO A 157 21.81 -25.03 -5.29
CA PRO A 157 20.79 -24.15 -4.71
C PRO A 157 21.03 -23.76 -3.25
N LEU A 158 21.61 -24.65 -2.45
CA LEU A 158 21.98 -24.38 -1.06
C LEU A 158 23.09 -23.31 -1.00
N VAL A 159 24.15 -23.46 -1.80
CA VAL A 159 25.26 -22.51 -1.87
C VAL A 159 24.74 -21.14 -2.33
N PHE A 160 23.93 -21.13 -3.40
CA PHE A 160 23.25 -19.92 -3.86
C PHE A 160 22.45 -19.21 -2.75
N GLY A 161 21.64 -19.94 -1.99
CA GLY A 161 20.85 -19.38 -0.90
C GLY A 161 21.69 -18.78 0.23
N VAL A 162 22.80 -19.42 0.58
CA VAL A 162 23.69 -18.94 1.65
C VAL A 162 24.47 -17.71 1.20
N VAL A 163 25.05 -17.69 -0.01
CA VAL A 163 25.79 -16.51 -0.49
C VAL A 163 24.85 -15.32 -0.71
N ALA A 164 23.59 -15.57 -1.10
CA ALA A 164 22.55 -14.54 -1.17
C ALA A 164 22.27 -13.92 0.21
N LEU A 165 22.26 -14.74 1.26
CA LEU A 165 22.09 -14.26 2.64
C LEU A 165 23.30 -13.46 3.11
N VAL A 166 24.52 -13.91 2.81
CA VAL A 166 25.77 -13.20 3.16
C VAL A 166 25.79 -11.81 2.51
N ASP A 167 25.44 -11.72 1.22
CA ASP A 167 25.37 -10.46 0.47
C ASP A 167 24.30 -9.52 1.08
N LEU A 168 23.11 -10.03 1.40
CA LEU A 168 22.06 -9.26 2.04
C LEU A 168 22.47 -8.73 3.42
N LEU A 169 23.12 -9.54 4.24
CA LEU A 169 23.60 -9.14 5.56
C LEU A 169 24.71 -8.09 5.48
N TYR A 170 25.61 -8.23 4.49
CA TYR A 170 26.63 -7.23 4.25
C TYR A 170 26.00 -5.87 3.89
N GLN A 171 25.01 -5.83 3.06
CA GLN A 171 24.38 -4.59 2.62
C GLN A 171 23.62 -3.85 3.75
N PHE A 172 23.34 -4.47 4.88
CA PHE A 172 22.66 -3.81 5.99
C PHE A 172 23.49 -2.67 6.59
N TRP A 173 24.77 -2.91 6.92
CA TRP A 173 25.61 -1.94 7.63
C TRP A 173 26.05 -0.74 6.79
N VAL A 174 25.96 -0.82 5.47
CA VAL A 174 26.35 0.31 4.58
C VAL A 174 25.33 1.44 4.58
N HIS A 175 24.12 1.23 5.11
CA HIS A 175 23.04 2.22 5.17
C HIS A 175 23.16 3.11 6.42
N THR A 176 24.24 3.90 6.54
CA THR A 176 24.42 4.79 7.69
C THR A 176 25.16 6.07 7.32
N GLU A 177 24.76 7.18 7.95
CA GLU A 177 25.51 8.44 7.93
C GLU A 177 26.50 8.54 9.10
N GLN A 178 26.51 7.57 10.03
CA GLN A 178 27.38 7.61 11.21
C GLN A 178 28.81 7.15 10.93
N VAL A 179 29.07 6.52 9.78
CA VAL A 179 30.39 6.06 9.35
C VAL A 179 30.86 6.92 8.17
N GLY A 180 32.02 7.55 8.30
CA GLY A 180 32.64 8.35 7.26
C GLY A 180 33.35 7.50 6.19
N LYS A 181 34.26 8.13 5.44
CA LYS A 181 35.14 7.43 4.48
C LYS A 181 36.12 6.51 5.21
N LEU A 182 36.32 5.30 4.68
CA LEU A 182 37.17 4.26 5.24
C LEU A 182 38.48 4.08 4.46
N GLY A 183 38.79 5.01 3.55
CA GLY A 183 40.09 5.09 2.84
C GLY A 183 40.31 3.92 1.87
N TRP A 184 41.27 3.01 2.16
CA TRP A 184 41.57 1.89 1.29
C TRP A 184 40.40 0.93 1.11
N PHE A 185 39.55 0.77 2.14
CA PHE A 185 38.39 -0.10 2.11
C PHE A 185 37.37 0.36 1.05
N ASP A 186 37.14 1.67 0.92
CA ASP A 186 36.25 2.27 -0.08
C ASP A 186 36.69 2.02 -1.52
N ARG A 187 37.94 1.56 -1.73
CA ARG A 187 38.46 1.26 -3.06
C ARG A 187 38.06 -0.12 -3.58
N TRP A 188 37.83 -1.07 -2.67
CA TRP A 188 37.58 -2.45 -3.00
C TRP A 188 36.17 -2.90 -2.64
N PHE A 189 35.66 -2.42 -1.51
CA PHE A 189 34.40 -2.84 -0.94
C PHE A 189 33.38 -1.71 -0.96
N CYS A 190 32.10 -2.09 -1.11
CA CYS A 190 31.00 -1.16 -0.90
C CYS A 190 30.98 -0.75 0.57
N SER A 191 31.13 0.52 0.84
CA SER A 191 31.14 1.12 2.18
C SER A 191 29.96 2.07 2.36
N PRO A 192 29.69 2.56 3.58
CA PRO A 192 28.67 3.59 3.77
C PRO A 192 28.86 4.82 2.89
N SER A 193 30.10 5.29 2.66
CA SER A 193 30.40 6.40 1.76
C SER A 193 30.02 6.10 0.31
N ASN A 194 30.34 4.90 -0.18
CA ASN A 194 29.99 4.49 -1.54
C ASN A 194 28.47 4.36 -1.71
N HIS A 195 27.77 3.84 -0.71
CA HIS A 195 26.35 3.55 -0.79
C HIS A 195 25.48 4.80 -0.53
N ARG A 196 25.98 5.80 0.23
CA ARG A 196 25.34 7.12 0.30
C ARG A 196 25.26 7.78 -1.08
N VAL A 197 26.32 7.70 -1.88
CA VAL A 197 26.32 8.18 -3.27
C VAL A 197 25.26 7.47 -4.10
N HIS A 198 25.11 6.15 -3.93
CA HIS A 198 24.11 5.36 -4.63
C HIS A 198 22.67 5.83 -4.33
N HIS A 199 22.37 6.13 -3.07
CA HIS A 199 21.03 6.60 -2.65
C HIS A 199 20.77 8.09 -2.92
N ALA A 200 21.78 8.85 -3.37
CA ALA A 200 21.64 10.28 -3.53
C ALA A 200 21.02 10.68 -4.88
N VAL A 201 20.14 11.69 -4.84
CA VAL A 201 19.50 12.26 -6.04
C VAL A 201 20.26 13.43 -6.66
N ASN A 202 21.43 13.80 -6.11
CA ASN A 202 22.34 14.81 -6.65
C ASN A 202 22.69 14.46 -8.11
N ASP A 203 22.75 15.44 -9.01
CA ASP A 203 23.01 15.19 -10.44
C ASP A 203 24.28 14.41 -10.70
N ARG A 204 25.35 14.68 -9.92
CA ARG A 204 26.63 13.98 -10.07
C ARG A 204 26.64 12.54 -9.52
N TYR A 205 25.65 12.16 -8.71
CA TYR A 205 25.55 10.87 -8.04
C TYR A 205 24.49 9.96 -8.63
N LEU A 206 23.61 10.53 -9.46
CA LEU A 206 22.50 9.78 -10.05
C LEU A 206 23.03 8.57 -10.84
N ASP A 207 22.43 7.43 -10.58
CA ASP A 207 22.74 6.17 -11.27
C ASP A 207 24.24 5.79 -11.16
N ARG A 208 24.78 5.79 -9.93
CA ARG A 208 26.16 5.43 -9.60
C ARG A 208 26.22 4.40 -8.47
N ASN A 209 27.37 3.70 -8.37
CA ASN A 209 27.76 2.83 -7.26
C ASN A 209 26.77 1.69 -6.97
N TYR A 210 26.63 0.75 -7.90
CA TYR A 210 25.67 -0.37 -7.81
C TYR A 210 26.20 -1.62 -7.06
N GLY A 211 27.50 -1.65 -6.68
CA GLY A 211 28.12 -2.81 -6.02
C GLY A 211 27.42 -3.20 -4.72
N GLY A 212 27.23 -4.50 -4.51
CA GLY A 212 26.69 -5.07 -3.26
C GLY A 212 27.78 -5.18 -2.19
N ILE A 213 28.72 -6.10 -2.36
CA ILE A 213 29.90 -6.25 -1.50
C ILE A 213 31.12 -5.55 -2.13
N LEU A 214 31.37 -5.77 -3.43
CA LEU A 214 32.55 -5.28 -4.13
C LEU A 214 32.20 -4.06 -4.98
N ILE A 215 32.79 -2.90 -4.65
CA ILE A 215 32.70 -1.68 -5.47
C ILE A 215 33.57 -1.78 -6.73
N VAL A 216 34.34 -2.84 -6.86
CA VAL A 216 35.23 -3.10 -7.99
C VAL A 216 34.46 -3.17 -9.30
N TRP A 217 33.25 -3.71 -9.29
CA TRP A 217 32.39 -3.77 -10.48
C TRP A 217 32.08 -2.39 -11.04
N ASP A 218 31.76 -1.44 -10.16
CA ASP A 218 31.52 -0.06 -10.57
C ASP A 218 32.75 0.59 -11.20
N ARG A 219 33.95 0.26 -10.72
CA ARG A 219 35.22 0.75 -11.30
C ARG A 219 35.47 0.13 -12.66
N ILE A 220 35.26 -1.17 -12.82
CA ILE A 220 35.45 -1.90 -14.09
C ILE A 220 34.46 -1.42 -15.15
N PHE A 221 33.18 -1.23 -14.78
CA PHE A 221 32.11 -0.87 -15.72
C PHE A 221 31.79 0.62 -15.78
N GLY A 222 32.61 1.48 -15.12
CA GLY A 222 32.57 2.96 -15.25
C GLY A 222 31.41 3.64 -14.51
N SER A 223 30.73 2.96 -13.59
CA SER A 223 29.64 3.52 -12.77
C SER A 223 30.11 4.06 -11.43
N PHE A 224 31.40 3.95 -11.08
CA PHE A 224 31.93 4.44 -9.81
C PHE A 224 31.93 5.96 -9.70
N LYS A 225 31.49 6.46 -8.54
CA LYS A 225 31.61 7.87 -8.15
C LYS A 225 31.98 7.99 -6.68
N GLU A 226 32.98 8.80 -6.39
CA GLU A 226 33.40 9.09 -5.02
C GLU A 226 32.45 10.14 -4.39
N GLU A 227 32.16 9.99 -3.10
CA GLU A 227 31.44 10.98 -2.30
C GLU A 227 32.27 12.26 -2.15
N GLY A 228 31.78 13.41 -2.56
CA GLY A 228 32.46 14.68 -2.52
C GLY A 228 31.60 15.87 -2.10
N GLU A 229 30.29 15.70 -2.06
CA GLU A 229 29.34 16.70 -1.59
C GLU A 229 28.23 16.03 -0.74
N PRO A 230 27.52 16.79 0.10
CA PRO A 230 26.45 16.24 0.91
C PRO A 230 25.38 15.54 0.06
N CYS A 231 25.02 14.34 0.45
CA CYS A 231 24.00 13.54 -0.24
C CYS A 231 22.60 14.03 0.12
N VAL A 232 21.73 14.15 -0.88
CA VAL A 232 20.30 14.40 -0.72
C VAL A 232 19.56 13.12 -1.10
N TYR A 233 18.79 12.56 -0.17
CA TYR A 233 18.15 11.26 -0.32
C TYR A 233 16.70 11.34 -0.76
N GLY A 234 16.19 10.23 -1.28
CA GLY A 234 14.84 10.08 -1.80
C GLY A 234 14.84 9.78 -3.30
N THR A 235 13.77 10.16 -3.98
CA THR A 235 13.63 10.04 -5.44
C THR A 235 13.36 11.40 -6.07
N ARG A 236 13.72 11.58 -7.35
CA ARG A 236 13.45 12.83 -8.09
C ARG A 236 11.96 13.11 -8.28
N SER A 237 11.12 12.09 -8.09
CA SER A 237 9.65 12.21 -7.97
C SER A 237 9.27 11.64 -6.61
N PRO A 238 9.31 12.43 -5.52
CA PRO A 238 9.12 11.90 -4.17
C PRO A 238 7.72 11.34 -3.96
N LEU A 239 7.64 10.18 -3.30
CA LEU A 239 6.39 9.46 -3.03
C LEU A 239 5.36 10.30 -2.23
N GLN A 240 5.83 11.11 -1.28
CA GLN A 240 5.01 11.91 -0.36
C GLN A 240 3.86 11.12 0.30
N SER A 241 4.17 9.92 0.75
CA SER A 241 3.19 9.01 1.36
C SER A 241 3.86 8.00 2.29
N TRP A 242 3.17 7.65 3.39
CA TRP A 242 3.52 6.52 4.26
C TRP A 242 2.63 5.29 3.97
N ASP A 243 1.93 5.27 2.84
CA ASP A 243 1.11 4.14 2.40
C ASP A 243 2.02 3.05 1.80
N PRO A 244 2.13 1.86 2.41
CA PRO A 244 3.03 0.80 1.95
C PRO A 244 2.58 0.16 0.64
N LEU A 245 1.28 0.16 0.35
CA LEU A 245 0.75 -0.36 -0.91
C LEU A 245 1.04 0.61 -2.05
N TRP A 246 0.82 1.92 -1.79
CA TRP A 246 1.14 2.95 -2.77
C TRP A 246 2.64 3.04 -3.05
N ALA A 247 3.48 2.89 -2.03
CA ALA A 247 4.93 2.82 -2.20
C ALA A 247 5.38 1.75 -3.21
N ASN A 248 4.72 0.59 -3.20
CA ASN A 248 5.00 -0.51 -4.13
C ASN A 248 4.31 -0.34 -5.50
N ALA A 249 3.24 0.46 -5.61
CA ALA A 249 2.40 0.55 -6.81
C ALA A 249 2.62 1.82 -7.63
N GLU A 250 3.11 2.91 -7.03
CA GLU A 250 3.14 4.26 -7.61
C GLU A 250 3.85 4.31 -8.96
N VAL A 251 5.07 3.76 -9.06
CA VAL A 251 5.85 3.81 -10.30
C VAL A 251 5.22 2.92 -11.37
N TYR A 252 4.73 1.73 -11.02
CA TYR A 252 3.97 0.88 -11.96
C TYR A 252 2.74 1.60 -12.51
N TRP A 253 2.02 2.33 -11.65
CA TRP A 253 0.86 3.11 -12.06
C TRP A 253 1.21 4.25 -13.02
N VAL A 254 2.33 4.95 -12.76
CA VAL A 254 2.85 5.99 -13.66
C VAL A 254 3.22 5.41 -15.02
N LEU A 255 3.94 4.28 -15.05
CA LEU A 255 4.31 3.59 -16.29
C LEU A 255 3.06 3.11 -17.05
N ALA A 256 2.08 2.54 -16.37
CA ALA A 256 0.83 2.10 -16.96
C ALA A 256 0.06 3.27 -17.61
N LYS A 257 -0.02 4.43 -16.92
CA LYS A 257 -0.64 5.64 -17.48
C LYS A 257 0.10 6.16 -18.70
N ASP A 258 1.41 6.30 -18.64
CA ASP A 258 2.22 6.78 -19.75
C ASP A 258 2.12 5.82 -20.96
N SER A 259 2.13 4.49 -20.71
CA SER A 259 1.90 3.46 -21.72
C SER A 259 0.48 3.56 -22.33
N TRP A 260 -0.55 3.75 -21.50
CA TRP A 260 -1.93 3.90 -21.97
C TRP A 260 -2.10 5.11 -22.91
N HIS A 261 -1.50 6.25 -22.55
CA HIS A 261 -1.61 7.50 -23.30
C HIS A 261 -0.69 7.59 -24.52
N ALA A 262 0.33 6.75 -24.65
CA ALA A 262 1.21 6.71 -25.82
C ALA A 262 0.42 6.29 -27.07
N ARG A 263 0.62 7.00 -28.19
CA ARG A 263 -0.05 6.70 -29.46
C ARG A 263 0.54 5.47 -30.15
N SER A 264 1.87 5.36 -30.14
CA SER A 264 2.60 4.26 -30.77
C SER A 264 2.62 3.00 -29.91
N TRP A 265 2.30 1.84 -30.47
CA TRP A 265 2.45 0.55 -29.79
C TRP A 265 3.89 0.26 -29.36
N THR A 266 4.85 0.68 -30.17
CA THR A 266 6.28 0.57 -29.85
C THR A 266 6.60 1.38 -28.58
N ASP A 267 6.07 2.59 -28.46
CA ASP A 267 6.33 3.43 -27.31
C ASP A 267 5.58 2.95 -26.05
N LYS A 268 4.42 2.28 -26.20
CA LYS A 268 3.76 1.58 -25.10
C LYS A 268 4.67 0.53 -24.44
N LEU A 269 5.46 -0.18 -25.22
CA LEU A 269 6.44 -1.16 -24.72
C LEU A 269 7.71 -0.46 -24.21
N ARG A 270 8.20 0.55 -24.91
CA ARG A 270 9.41 1.29 -24.54
C ARG A 270 9.30 1.98 -23.18
N VAL A 271 8.09 2.43 -22.78
CA VAL A 271 7.84 3.01 -21.45
C VAL A 271 8.31 2.08 -20.33
N TRP A 272 8.19 0.78 -20.49
CA TRP A 272 8.57 -0.22 -19.49
C TRP A 272 10.06 -0.57 -19.51
N LEU A 273 10.71 -0.46 -20.66
CA LEU A 273 12.07 -0.97 -20.88
C LEU A 273 13.14 0.14 -20.90
N LYS A 274 12.78 1.36 -21.28
CA LYS A 274 13.70 2.51 -21.31
C LYS A 274 14.06 2.95 -19.89
N PRO A 275 15.12 3.75 -19.72
CA PRO A 275 15.51 4.26 -18.40
C PRO A 275 14.37 4.99 -17.68
N PRO A 276 14.34 4.95 -16.34
CA PRO A 276 13.35 5.67 -15.55
C PRO A 276 13.30 7.15 -15.92
N GLY A 277 12.08 7.69 -16.01
CA GLY A 277 11.87 9.08 -16.44
C GLY A 277 11.80 9.29 -17.96
N TRP A 278 12.17 8.32 -18.79
CA TRP A 278 11.91 8.40 -20.23
C TRP A 278 10.40 8.36 -20.51
N ARG A 279 9.95 9.23 -21.41
CA ARG A 279 8.54 9.32 -21.81
C ARG A 279 8.44 9.52 -23.31
N PRO A 280 7.41 8.94 -23.99
CA PRO A 280 7.11 9.25 -25.37
C PRO A 280 6.91 10.75 -25.57
N ALA A 281 7.37 11.28 -26.70
CA ALA A 281 7.31 12.73 -26.96
C ALA A 281 5.87 13.28 -26.94
N ASP A 282 4.91 12.50 -27.46
CA ASP A 282 3.48 12.85 -27.47
C ASP A 282 2.88 12.86 -26.05
N VAL A 283 3.32 11.94 -25.17
CA VAL A 283 2.89 11.90 -23.75
C VAL A 283 3.53 13.04 -22.97
N ALA A 284 4.83 13.30 -23.19
CA ALA A 284 5.56 14.38 -22.51
C ALA A 284 4.97 15.76 -22.87
N ALA A 285 4.60 15.98 -24.14
CA ALA A 285 3.98 17.23 -24.60
C ALA A 285 2.57 17.44 -24.02
N ARG A 286 1.78 16.36 -23.89
CA ARG A 286 0.38 16.44 -23.37
C ARG A 286 0.33 16.53 -21.84
N PHE A 287 1.28 15.94 -21.16
CA PHE A 287 1.34 15.86 -19.70
C PHE A 287 2.75 16.28 -19.20
N PRO A 288 3.12 17.55 -19.30
CA PRO A 288 4.44 18.02 -18.89
C PRO A 288 4.65 17.79 -17.40
N LYS A 289 5.87 17.36 -17.03
CA LYS A 289 6.31 17.28 -15.64
C LYS A 289 7.29 18.41 -15.35
N PRO A 290 7.27 19.01 -14.14
CA PRO A 290 8.26 20.01 -13.76
C PRO A 290 9.67 19.39 -13.77
N ALA A 291 10.67 20.19 -14.11
CA ALA A 291 12.06 19.79 -13.99
C ALA A 291 12.40 19.56 -12.50
N PHE A 292 13.24 18.57 -12.24
CA PHE A 292 13.75 18.35 -10.90
C PHE A 292 14.70 19.48 -10.49
N ASP A 293 14.49 20.03 -9.30
CA ASP A 293 15.36 21.03 -8.69
C ASP A 293 15.71 20.58 -7.27
N ILE A 294 16.98 20.24 -7.06
CA ILE A 294 17.47 19.75 -5.78
C ILE A 294 17.31 20.77 -4.65
N ALA A 295 17.35 22.07 -4.96
CA ALA A 295 17.16 23.14 -3.98
C ALA A 295 15.72 23.21 -3.44
N GLN A 296 14.77 22.63 -4.17
CA GLN A 296 13.36 22.59 -3.79
C GLN A 296 12.95 21.29 -3.11
N VAL A 297 13.86 20.35 -2.92
CA VAL A 297 13.56 19.08 -2.23
C VAL A 297 13.18 19.35 -0.79
N LYS A 298 11.94 19.02 -0.46
CA LYS A 298 11.41 19.09 0.92
C LYS A 298 11.12 17.70 1.43
N ARG A 299 11.54 17.44 2.67
CA ARG A 299 11.24 16.18 3.34
C ARG A 299 9.74 16.09 3.63
N TYR A 300 9.19 14.91 3.41
CA TYR A 300 7.79 14.61 3.70
C TYR A 300 7.62 14.31 5.20
N GLU A 301 7.17 15.29 5.95
CA GLU A 301 6.94 15.19 7.41
C GLU A 301 5.57 15.79 7.74
N PRO A 302 4.45 15.08 7.46
CA PRO A 302 3.13 15.59 7.80
C PRO A 302 2.99 15.79 9.31
N PRO A 303 2.41 16.92 9.76
CA PRO A 303 2.27 17.20 11.18
C PRO A 303 1.23 16.26 11.81
N VAL A 304 1.66 15.43 12.73
CA VAL A 304 0.81 14.57 13.55
C VAL A 304 1.12 14.80 15.04
N SER A 305 0.10 14.70 15.90
CA SER A 305 0.27 14.89 17.34
C SER A 305 1.17 13.80 17.95
N SER A 306 1.88 14.14 19.03
CA SER A 306 2.71 13.17 19.76
C SER A 306 1.89 11.95 20.23
N ARG A 307 0.60 12.14 20.56
CA ARG A 307 -0.31 11.04 20.92
C ARG A 307 -0.48 10.04 19.78
N VAL A 308 -0.62 10.50 18.53
CA VAL A 308 -0.71 9.64 17.34
C VAL A 308 0.63 8.96 17.07
N GLN A 309 1.75 9.67 17.24
CA GLN A 309 3.09 9.06 17.07
C GLN A 309 3.33 7.92 18.07
N TRP A 310 3.02 8.15 19.36
CA TRP A 310 3.12 7.11 20.39
C TRP A 310 2.22 5.92 20.10
N PHE A 311 0.96 6.17 19.75
CA PHE A 311 0.02 5.12 19.36
C PHE A 311 0.56 4.30 18.18
N ALA A 312 1.00 4.97 17.11
CA ALA A 312 1.57 4.30 15.93
C ALA A 312 2.81 3.46 16.27
N GLY A 313 3.69 3.97 17.16
CA GLY A 313 4.85 3.22 17.64
C GLY A 313 4.47 1.95 18.42
N VAL A 314 3.47 2.03 19.30
CA VAL A 314 2.96 0.87 20.05
C VAL A 314 2.32 -0.15 19.11
N GLN A 315 1.43 0.30 18.22
CA GLN A 315 0.79 -0.58 17.23
C GLN A 315 1.80 -1.23 16.29
N PHE A 316 2.82 -0.49 15.90
CA PHE A 316 3.91 -1.05 15.10
C PHE A 316 4.66 -2.16 15.83
N GLY A 317 4.91 -2.00 17.14
CA GLY A 317 5.50 -3.07 17.98
C GLY A 317 4.61 -4.32 18.05
N VAL A 318 3.29 -4.14 18.21
CA VAL A 318 2.32 -5.26 18.17
C VAL A 318 2.32 -5.94 16.80
N LEU A 319 2.30 -5.14 15.72
CA LEU A 319 2.34 -5.65 14.35
C LEU A 319 3.65 -6.42 14.07
N LEU A 320 4.79 -5.93 14.56
CA LEU A 320 6.07 -6.63 14.44
C LEU A 320 6.02 -8.01 15.10
N GLY A 321 5.43 -8.11 16.30
CA GLY A 321 5.17 -9.40 16.97
C GLY A 321 4.26 -10.32 16.16
N GLY A 322 3.19 -9.77 15.56
CA GLY A 322 2.29 -10.51 14.68
C GLY A 322 2.99 -11.04 13.43
N VAL A 323 3.81 -10.22 12.78
CA VAL A 323 4.61 -10.62 11.60
C VAL A 323 5.64 -11.68 11.97
N ALA A 324 6.34 -11.51 13.08
CA ALA A 324 7.31 -12.51 13.58
C ALA A 324 6.62 -13.87 13.84
N THR A 325 5.45 -13.84 14.47
CA THR A 325 4.64 -15.04 14.71
C THR A 325 4.21 -15.69 13.39
N PHE A 326 3.70 -14.89 12.45
CA PHE A 326 3.32 -15.38 11.13
C PHE A 326 4.51 -16.04 10.41
N LEU A 327 5.65 -15.37 10.31
CA LEU A 327 6.84 -15.89 9.63
C LEU A 327 7.38 -17.16 10.29
N TRP A 328 7.25 -17.29 11.63
CA TRP A 328 7.67 -18.48 12.36
C TRP A 328 6.90 -19.74 11.96
N TYR A 329 5.61 -19.60 11.68
CA TYR A 329 4.69 -20.69 11.34
C TYR A 329 4.34 -20.79 9.86
N ALA A 330 4.68 -19.80 9.04
CA ALA A 330 4.22 -19.66 7.64
C ALA A 330 4.44 -20.91 6.78
N ASP A 331 5.60 -21.57 6.92
CA ASP A 331 5.91 -22.77 6.13
C ASP A 331 5.05 -24.00 6.51
N ALA A 332 4.35 -23.96 7.64
CA ALA A 332 3.42 -25.00 8.05
C ALA A 332 1.96 -24.70 7.65
N LEU A 333 1.70 -23.48 7.17
CA LEU A 333 0.35 -23.05 6.80
C LEU A 333 0.05 -23.36 5.32
N PRO A 334 -1.17 -23.79 5.00
CA PRO A 334 -1.65 -23.80 3.62
C PRO A 334 -1.58 -22.40 2.98
N LEU A 335 -1.29 -22.33 1.67
CA LEU A 335 -1.10 -21.08 0.95
C LEU A 335 -2.28 -20.10 1.10
N ALA A 336 -3.52 -20.62 1.08
CA ALA A 336 -4.72 -19.81 1.27
C ALA A 336 -4.77 -19.17 2.67
N GLN A 337 -4.34 -19.88 3.71
CA GLN A 337 -4.28 -19.34 5.07
C GLN A 337 -3.19 -18.28 5.20
N SER A 338 -2.02 -18.53 4.60
CA SER A 338 -0.94 -17.52 4.52
C SER A 338 -1.41 -16.25 3.83
N GLY A 339 -2.21 -16.36 2.75
CA GLY A 339 -2.80 -15.22 2.04
C GLY A 339 -3.76 -14.40 2.91
N VAL A 340 -4.57 -15.05 3.75
CA VAL A 340 -5.47 -14.36 4.70
C VAL A 340 -4.70 -13.57 5.74
N TRP A 341 -3.66 -14.15 6.36
CA TRP A 341 -2.82 -13.46 7.33
C TRP A 341 -2.01 -12.33 6.70
N LEU A 342 -1.49 -12.55 5.49
CA LEU A 342 -0.83 -11.49 4.72
C LEU A 342 -1.77 -10.30 4.52
N ALA A 343 -3.01 -10.53 4.11
CA ALA A 343 -4.00 -9.46 3.92
C ALA A 343 -4.30 -8.71 5.23
N ALA A 344 -4.47 -9.42 6.35
CA ALA A 344 -4.75 -8.82 7.65
C ALA A 344 -3.56 -7.98 8.16
N LEU A 345 -2.33 -8.50 8.08
CA LEU A 345 -1.12 -7.79 8.49
C LEU A 345 -0.85 -6.57 7.60
N THR A 346 -1.12 -6.69 6.29
CA THR A 346 -1.01 -5.58 5.34
C THR A 346 -2.03 -4.48 5.64
N ALA A 347 -3.26 -4.83 5.99
CA ALA A 347 -4.30 -3.87 6.37
C ALA A 347 -3.90 -3.09 7.64
N ALA A 348 -3.33 -3.77 8.65
CA ALA A 348 -2.83 -3.12 9.86
C ALA A 348 -1.65 -2.17 9.54
N LEU A 349 -0.69 -2.61 8.72
CA LEU A 349 0.42 -1.76 8.30
C LEU A 349 -0.05 -0.52 7.54
N TRP A 350 -0.99 -0.70 6.62
CA TRP A 350 -1.61 0.40 5.86
C TRP A 350 -2.32 1.39 6.78
N ALA A 351 -3.03 0.91 7.80
CA ALA A 351 -3.73 1.73 8.77
C ALA A 351 -2.76 2.57 9.63
N ILE A 352 -1.65 1.99 10.09
CA ILE A 352 -0.58 2.71 10.81
C ILE A 352 0.01 3.82 9.92
N GLY A 353 0.31 3.52 8.65
CA GLY A 353 0.76 4.51 7.68
C GLY A 353 -0.25 5.65 7.50
N GLY A 354 -1.54 5.33 7.44
CA GLY A 354 -2.64 6.28 7.38
C GLY A 354 -2.72 7.22 8.59
N ALA A 355 -2.45 6.70 9.81
CA ALA A 355 -2.37 7.49 11.03
C ALA A 355 -1.17 8.45 11.00
N LEU A 356 0.00 7.98 10.60
CA LEU A 356 1.23 8.77 10.50
C LEU A 356 1.15 9.87 9.42
N GLN A 357 0.22 9.76 8.47
CA GLN A 357 -0.11 10.80 7.50
C GLN A 357 -1.20 11.79 8.00
N GLY A 358 -1.78 11.55 9.17
CA GLY A 358 -2.94 12.29 9.66
C GLY A 358 -4.24 12.01 8.86
N ARG A 359 -4.25 10.96 8.02
CA ARG A 359 -5.41 10.57 7.21
C ARG A 359 -6.41 9.70 7.97
N LEU A 360 -5.95 8.96 8.98
CA LEU A 360 -6.77 8.12 9.86
C LEU A 360 -6.64 8.58 11.31
N SER A 361 -7.75 8.59 12.03
CA SER A 361 -7.76 8.74 13.49
C SER A 361 -7.40 7.40 14.17
N ILE A 362 -7.00 7.47 15.44
CA ILE A 362 -6.70 6.28 16.25
C ILE A 362 -7.87 5.27 16.23
N ALA A 363 -9.10 5.75 16.36
CA ALA A 363 -10.27 4.86 16.35
C ALA A 363 -10.51 4.21 14.98
N GLU A 364 -10.18 4.90 13.87
CA GLU A 364 -10.25 4.32 12.53
C GLU A 364 -9.16 3.26 12.31
N VAL A 365 -7.97 3.44 12.86
CA VAL A 365 -6.92 2.40 12.82
C VAL A 365 -7.38 1.16 13.58
N LEU A 366 -7.82 1.32 14.82
CA LEU A 366 -8.33 0.21 15.63
C LEU A 366 -9.53 -0.50 14.99
N PHE A 367 -10.41 0.25 14.31
CA PHE A 367 -11.49 -0.33 13.51
C PHE A 367 -10.95 -1.24 12.40
N ILE A 368 -9.97 -0.77 11.62
CA ILE A 368 -9.40 -1.54 10.50
C ILE A 368 -8.72 -2.81 11.03
N GLU A 369 -7.97 -2.71 12.12
CA GLU A 369 -7.31 -3.84 12.75
C GLU A 369 -8.33 -4.86 13.29
N ALA A 370 -9.38 -4.41 14.01
CA ALA A 370 -10.45 -5.26 14.50
C ALA A 370 -11.22 -5.93 13.35
N ALA A 371 -11.49 -5.19 12.27
CA ALA A 371 -12.16 -5.69 11.07
C ALA A 371 -11.31 -6.77 10.36
N ALA A 372 -10.02 -6.54 10.21
CA ALA A 372 -9.09 -7.49 9.62
C ALA A 372 -8.99 -8.78 10.46
N LEU A 373 -8.88 -8.64 11.79
CA LEU A 373 -8.87 -9.78 12.72
C LEU A 373 -10.19 -10.53 12.71
N ALA A 374 -11.34 -9.84 12.67
CA ALA A 374 -12.66 -10.47 12.58
C ALA A 374 -12.81 -11.28 11.29
N ALA A 375 -12.34 -10.74 10.15
CA ALA A 375 -12.39 -11.41 8.86
C ALA A 375 -11.45 -12.64 8.83
N ALA A 376 -10.21 -12.48 9.29
CA ALA A 376 -9.22 -13.56 9.33
C ALA A 376 -9.65 -14.68 10.30
N SER A 377 -10.04 -14.34 11.53
CA SER A 377 -10.45 -15.34 12.51
C SER A 377 -11.78 -16.02 12.16
N GLY A 378 -12.70 -15.32 11.47
CA GLY A 378 -13.92 -15.91 10.94
C GLY A 378 -13.68 -16.90 9.80
N ALA A 379 -12.58 -16.74 9.06
CA ALA A 379 -12.19 -17.64 7.98
C ALA A 379 -11.31 -18.81 8.45
N LEU A 380 -10.45 -18.59 9.46
CA LEU A 380 -9.39 -19.53 9.86
C LEU A 380 -9.49 -19.99 11.32
N GLY A 381 -10.29 -19.30 12.16
CA GLY A 381 -10.31 -19.42 13.62
C GLY A 381 -9.21 -18.56 14.29
N PRO A 382 -9.14 -18.47 15.63
CA PRO A 382 -10.10 -19.06 16.57
C PRO A 382 -11.42 -18.30 16.65
N ALA A 383 -12.50 -19.03 16.89
CA ALA A 383 -13.85 -18.44 16.97
C ALA A 383 -13.98 -17.36 18.07
N SER A 384 -13.30 -17.53 19.22
CA SER A 384 -13.29 -16.53 20.29
C SER A 384 -12.84 -15.15 19.83
N LEU A 385 -11.80 -15.07 18.99
CA LEU A 385 -11.32 -13.82 18.44
C LEU A 385 -12.35 -13.19 17.49
N HIS A 386 -13.02 -14.01 16.67
CA HIS A 386 -14.11 -13.55 15.82
C HIS A 386 -15.26 -12.95 16.63
N PHE A 387 -15.67 -13.63 17.71
CA PHE A 387 -16.77 -13.18 18.59
C PHE A 387 -16.48 -11.84 19.27
N VAL A 388 -15.22 -11.53 19.55
CA VAL A 388 -14.79 -10.25 20.14
C VAL A 388 -14.60 -9.17 19.05
N CYS A 389 -13.83 -9.47 18.02
CA CYS A 389 -13.42 -8.46 17.03
C CYS A 389 -14.56 -8.01 16.12
N LYS A 390 -15.53 -8.86 15.82
CA LYS A 390 -16.66 -8.53 14.94
C LYS A 390 -17.53 -7.40 15.50
N PRO A 391 -18.08 -7.47 16.72
CA PRO A 391 -18.82 -6.36 17.31
C PRO A 391 -17.93 -5.16 17.66
N LEU A 392 -16.66 -5.39 18.07
CA LEU A 392 -15.71 -4.33 18.40
C LEU A 392 -15.47 -3.39 17.22
N ALA A 393 -15.35 -3.93 16.01
CA ALA A 393 -15.18 -3.12 14.81
C ALA A 393 -16.32 -2.10 14.65
N LEU A 394 -17.58 -2.53 14.73
CA LEU A 394 -18.72 -1.61 14.63
C LEU A 394 -18.80 -0.62 15.80
N LEU A 395 -18.49 -1.05 17.03
CA LEU A 395 -18.45 -0.16 18.18
C LEU A 395 -17.44 0.96 18.00
N LEU A 396 -16.24 0.66 17.47
CA LEU A 396 -15.22 1.66 17.16
C LEU A 396 -15.71 2.63 16.09
N LEU A 397 -16.37 2.15 15.05
CA LEU A 397 -16.89 2.98 13.98
C LEU A 397 -18.05 3.87 14.45
N ILE A 398 -18.92 3.37 15.34
CA ILE A 398 -19.93 4.17 16.04
C ILE A 398 -19.25 5.27 16.87
N GLY A 399 -18.18 4.91 17.58
CA GLY A 399 -17.38 5.88 18.33
C GLY A 399 -16.82 7.01 17.45
N VAL A 400 -16.30 6.67 16.26
CA VAL A 400 -15.87 7.65 15.24
C VAL A 400 -17.03 8.58 14.86
N ALA A 401 -18.20 8.03 14.55
CA ALA A 401 -19.37 8.81 14.16
C ALA A 401 -19.84 9.74 15.29
N VAL A 402 -19.91 9.24 16.54
CA VAL A 402 -20.28 10.05 17.73
C VAL A 402 -19.30 11.18 17.97
N VAL A 403 -17.99 10.92 17.94
CA VAL A 403 -16.97 11.96 18.14
C VAL A 403 -17.06 13.03 17.06
N ARG A 404 -17.32 12.66 15.81
CA ARG A 404 -17.53 13.61 14.72
C ARG A 404 -18.76 14.46 14.92
N ALA A 405 -19.90 13.83 15.25
CA ALA A 405 -21.14 14.52 15.51
C ALA A 405 -21.00 15.58 16.64
N ARG A 406 -20.37 15.19 17.75
CA ARG A 406 -20.11 16.10 18.89
C ARG A 406 -19.19 17.26 18.51
N ARG A 407 -18.19 17.05 17.67
CA ARG A 407 -17.30 18.12 17.20
C ARG A 407 -17.97 19.08 16.22
N ALA A 408 -19.00 18.63 15.51
CA ALA A 408 -19.80 19.49 14.63
C ALA A 408 -20.80 20.39 15.39
N GLY A 409 -20.94 20.22 16.69
CA GLY A 409 -21.84 20.99 17.58
C GLY A 409 -22.93 20.14 18.18
N ALA A 410 -24.14 20.13 17.61
CA ALA A 410 -25.25 19.32 18.09
C ALA A 410 -25.47 18.09 17.19
N ILE A 411 -25.90 16.98 17.78
CA ILE A 411 -26.32 15.78 17.04
C ILE A 411 -27.60 16.11 16.29
N GLY A 412 -27.50 16.23 14.98
CA GLY A 412 -28.62 16.51 14.08
C GLY A 412 -29.32 15.26 13.56
N ARG A 413 -30.37 15.47 12.74
CA ARG A 413 -31.10 14.38 12.09
C ARG A 413 -30.18 13.47 11.26
N PHE A 414 -29.16 14.03 10.63
CA PHE A 414 -28.18 13.28 9.85
C PHE A 414 -27.43 12.28 10.73
N ASP A 415 -26.88 12.75 11.85
CA ASP A 415 -26.10 11.95 12.79
C ASP A 415 -26.96 10.85 13.43
N THR A 416 -28.21 11.18 13.79
CA THR A 416 -29.16 10.23 14.36
C THR A 416 -29.43 9.07 13.40
N LEU A 417 -29.65 9.36 12.10
CA LEU A 417 -29.89 8.34 11.09
C LEU A 417 -28.64 7.47 10.82
N LEU A 418 -27.46 8.08 10.80
CA LEU A 418 -26.20 7.35 10.66
C LEU A 418 -25.97 6.41 11.83
N LEU A 419 -26.13 6.91 13.05
CA LEU A 419 -25.98 6.12 14.29
C LEU A 419 -27.03 5.02 14.40
N ALA A 420 -28.28 5.30 13.99
CA ALA A 420 -29.34 4.28 13.93
C ALA A 420 -28.98 3.14 12.95
N GLY A 421 -28.47 3.48 11.75
CA GLY A 421 -28.01 2.49 10.77
C GLY A 421 -26.85 1.64 11.29
N LEU A 422 -25.85 2.27 11.91
CA LEU A 422 -24.71 1.56 12.51
C LEU A 422 -25.14 0.70 13.71
N GLY A 423 -26.01 1.20 14.58
CA GLY A 423 -26.52 0.46 15.73
C GLY A 423 -27.35 -0.76 15.32
N ALA A 424 -28.21 -0.62 14.31
CA ALA A 424 -28.95 -1.72 13.73
C ALA A 424 -28.00 -2.75 13.07
N SER A 425 -26.97 -2.30 12.36
CA SER A 425 -25.94 -3.18 11.79
C SER A 425 -25.19 -3.95 12.88
N LEU A 426 -24.82 -3.30 13.99
CA LEU A 426 -24.17 -3.94 15.13
C LEU A 426 -25.06 -5.02 15.75
N ALA A 427 -26.35 -4.72 15.95
CA ALA A 427 -27.32 -5.70 16.45
C ALA A 427 -27.44 -6.90 15.50
N GLY A 428 -27.50 -6.64 14.18
CA GLY A 428 -27.50 -7.68 13.16
C GLY A 428 -26.23 -8.54 13.20
N ASP A 429 -25.05 -7.92 13.34
CA ASP A 429 -23.77 -8.62 13.46
C ASP A 429 -23.74 -9.57 14.66
N VAL A 430 -24.21 -9.11 15.82
CA VAL A 430 -24.25 -9.92 17.04
C VAL A 430 -25.24 -11.08 16.87
N LEU A 431 -26.43 -10.81 16.35
CA LEU A 431 -27.47 -11.84 16.17
C LEU A 431 -27.05 -12.92 15.17
N LEU A 432 -26.38 -12.54 14.07
CA LEU A 432 -25.88 -13.50 13.07
C LEU A 432 -24.77 -14.42 13.60
N MET A 433 -24.15 -14.12 14.74
CA MET A 433 -23.14 -14.98 15.35
C MET A 433 -23.75 -16.18 16.09
N TRP A 434 -25.09 -16.16 16.37
CA TRP A 434 -25.74 -17.21 17.12
C TRP A 434 -26.62 -18.08 16.21
N PRO A 435 -26.56 -19.40 16.36
CA PRO A 435 -27.46 -20.32 15.65
C PRO A 435 -28.92 -19.97 15.90
N GLY A 436 -29.76 -20.02 14.86
CA GLY A 436 -31.21 -19.77 14.96
C GLY A 436 -31.63 -18.29 14.89
N LEU A 437 -30.71 -17.34 15.06
CA LEU A 437 -31.03 -15.90 15.06
C LEU A 437 -30.83 -15.22 13.67
N PHE A 438 -30.83 -16.00 12.61
CA PHE A 438 -30.64 -15.46 11.24
C PHE A 438 -31.74 -14.45 10.85
N VAL A 439 -33.02 -14.79 11.07
CA VAL A 439 -34.14 -13.89 10.70
C VAL A 439 -34.13 -12.60 11.53
N PRO A 440 -33.98 -12.63 12.87
CA PRO A 440 -33.75 -11.41 13.64
C PRO A 440 -32.56 -10.57 13.16
N GLY A 441 -31.43 -11.19 12.82
CA GLY A 441 -30.27 -10.49 12.25
C GLY A 441 -30.61 -9.84 10.92
N LEU A 442 -31.30 -10.54 10.02
CA LEU A 442 -31.76 -10.00 8.73
C LEU A 442 -32.67 -8.78 8.91
N VAL A 443 -33.58 -8.81 9.90
CA VAL A 443 -34.45 -7.65 10.22
C VAL A 443 -33.63 -6.47 10.71
N CYS A 444 -32.61 -6.68 11.53
CA CYS A 444 -31.73 -5.60 11.98
C CYS A 444 -30.99 -4.94 10.80
N PHE A 445 -30.47 -5.73 9.86
CA PHE A 445 -29.84 -5.18 8.65
C PHE A 445 -30.84 -4.48 7.72
N LEU A 446 -32.07 -4.99 7.61
CA LEU A 446 -33.17 -4.32 6.90
C LEU A 446 -33.41 -2.91 7.47
N LEU A 447 -33.50 -2.79 8.80
CA LEU A 447 -33.65 -1.50 9.49
C LEU A 447 -32.44 -0.59 9.25
N ALA A 448 -31.23 -1.15 9.24
CA ALA A 448 -30.01 -0.38 8.90
C ALA A 448 -30.10 0.21 7.49
N HIS A 449 -30.53 -0.56 6.49
CA HIS A 449 -30.69 -0.08 5.12
C HIS A 449 -31.77 1.00 5.01
N LEU A 450 -32.88 0.86 5.71
CA LEU A 450 -33.93 1.89 5.76
C LEU A 450 -33.38 3.20 6.37
N ALA A 451 -32.59 3.11 7.45
CA ALA A 451 -31.93 4.28 8.05
C ALA A 451 -30.95 4.93 7.06
N TYR A 452 -30.17 4.15 6.32
CA TYR A 452 -29.26 4.67 5.29
C TYR A 452 -30.01 5.28 4.10
N ILE A 453 -31.13 4.71 3.66
CA ILE A 453 -32.00 5.35 2.64
C ILE A 453 -32.47 6.72 3.15
N ALA A 454 -32.99 6.77 4.39
CA ALA A 454 -33.44 8.02 5.01
C ALA A 454 -32.32 9.06 5.16
N LEU A 455 -31.09 8.61 5.49
CA LEU A 455 -29.90 9.43 5.54
C LEU A 455 -29.55 10.01 4.16
N LEU A 456 -29.43 9.14 3.16
CA LEU A 456 -28.91 9.48 1.83
C LEU A 456 -29.90 10.29 0.98
N ARG A 457 -31.19 10.32 1.34
CA ARG A 457 -32.19 11.19 0.69
C ARG A 457 -32.08 12.67 1.11
N ILE A 458 -31.36 12.95 2.21
CA ILE A 458 -31.21 14.33 2.69
C ILE A 458 -30.49 15.19 1.63
N GLY A 459 -31.19 16.24 1.17
CA GLY A 459 -30.68 17.20 0.19
C GLY A 459 -30.72 16.74 -1.29
N VAL A 460 -31.30 15.55 -1.59
CA VAL A 460 -31.34 15.03 -2.97
C VAL A 460 -32.73 14.46 -3.38
N GLY A 461 -33.58 14.18 -2.41
CA GLY A 461 -34.86 13.48 -2.63
C GLY A 461 -34.72 11.96 -2.65
N LEU A 462 -35.86 11.29 -2.85
CA LEU A 462 -35.92 9.83 -2.86
C LEU A 462 -35.70 9.29 -4.27
N LEU A 463 -34.77 8.33 -4.42
CA LEU A 463 -34.49 7.60 -5.66
C LEU A 463 -34.35 8.51 -6.90
N PRO A 464 -33.44 9.49 -6.89
CA PRO A 464 -33.43 10.61 -7.86
C PRO A 464 -33.04 10.18 -9.29
N ARG A 465 -32.58 8.93 -9.50
CA ARG A 465 -32.15 8.42 -10.80
C ARG A 465 -32.79 7.07 -11.10
N ARG A 466 -33.77 7.02 -12.01
CA ARG A 466 -34.50 5.82 -12.42
C ARG A 466 -33.57 4.73 -12.99
N GLY A 467 -32.53 5.12 -13.75
CA GLY A 467 -31.57 4.17 -14.29
C GLY A 467 -30.74 3.44 -13.21
N ALA A 468 -30.35 4.14 -12.12
CA ALA A 468 -29.68 3.52 -10.99
C ALA A 468 -30.62 2.54 -10.28
N LEU A 469 -31.89 2.90 -10.09
CA LEU A 469 -32.91 2.02 -9.49
C LEU A 469 -33.13 0.77 -10.35
N ALA A 470 -33.30 0.91 -11.66
CA ALA A 470 -33.48 -0.21 -12.57
C ALA A 470 -32.26 -1.16 -12.55
N ALA A 471 -31.03 -0.59 -12.57
CA ALA A 471 -29.81 -1.39 -12.53
C ALA A 471 -29.66 -2.18 -11.22
N THR A 472 -29.84 -1.54 -10.06
CA THR A 472 -29.69 -2.22 -8.76
C THR A 472 -30.80 -3.22 -8.50
N LEU A 473 -32.05 -2.92 -8.89
CA LEU A 473 -33.15 -3.89 -8.84
C LEU A 473 -32.93 -5.06 -9.79
N GLY A 474 -32.39 -4.83 -10.99
CA GLY A 474 -32.01 -5.89 -11.92
C GLY A 474 -30.98 -6.85 -11.34
N VAL A 475 -29.90 -6.30 -10.73
CA VAL A 475 -28.90 -7.10 -10.00
C VAL A 475 -29.54 -7.85 -8.83
N GLY A 476 -30.39 -7.17 -8.04
CA GLY A 476 -31.11 -7.78 -6.94
C GLY A 476 -32.05 -8.92 -7.39
N ALA A 477 -32.79 -8.72 -8.47
CA ALA A 477 -33.69 -9.74 -9.04
C ALA A 477 -32.89 -10.95 -9.56
N ALA A 478 -31.76 -10.74 -10.25
CA ALA A 478 -30.88 -11.83 -10.70
C ALA A 478 -30.34 -12.62 -9.52
N MET A 479 -29.88 -11.94 -8.46
CA MET A 479 -29.42 -12.57 -7.24
C MET A 479 -30.53 -13.34 -6.53
N TYR A 480 -31.72 -12.75 -6.42
CA TYR A 480 -32.87 -13.43 -5.80
C TYR A 480 -33.30 -14.67 -6.60
N ALA A 481 -33.29 -14.60 -7.92
CA ALA A 481 -33.56 -15.77 -8.77
C ALA A 481 -32.54 -16.88 -8.54
N MET A 482 -31.25 -16.54 -8.46
CA MET A 482 -30.18 -17.49 -8.13
C MET A 482 -30.40 -18.15 -6.77
N LEU A 483 -30.81 -17.40 -5.76
CA LEU A 483 -31.13 -17.94 -4.43
C LEU A 483 -32.38 -18.85 -4.48
N TRP A 484 -33.40 -18.42 -5.21
CA TRP A 484 -34.66 -19.18 -5.34
C TRP A 484 -34.45 -20.57 -5.92
N PHE A 485 -33.66 -20.65 -7.01
CA PHE A 485 -33.34 -21.91 -7.66
C PHE A 485 -32.21 -22.67 -6.97
N GLY A 486 -31.37 -21.99 -6.19
CA GLY A 486 -30.21 -22.54 -5.49
C GLY A 486 -30.51 -23.19 -4.14
N GLY A 487 -31.76 -23.16 -3.67
CA GLY A 487 -32.13 -23.85 -2.44
C GLY A 487 -32.67 -22.97 -1.31
N LEU A 488 -33.10 -21.72 -1.59
CA LEU A 488 -33.68 -20.84 -0.59
C LEU A 488 -34.97 -21.46 0.00
N PRO A 489 -35.04 -21.74 1.34
CA PRO A 489 -36.18 -22.31 1.99
C PRO A 489 -37.46 -21.50 1.76
N ALA A 490 -38.60 -22.16 1.55
CA ALA A 490 -39.88 -21.51 1.24
C ALA A 490 -40.27 -20.45 2.28
N ALA A 491 -40.04 -20.73 3.57
CA ALA A 491 -40.32 -19.80 4.68
C ALA A 491 -39.47 -18.50 4.61
N LEU A 492 -38.32 -18.53 3.96
CA LEU A 492 -37.40 -17.38 3.84
C LEU A 492 -37.61 -16.60 2.53
N ARG A 493 -38.37 -17.10 1.57
CA ARG A 493 -38.55 -16.45 0.26
C ARG A 493 -39.08 -15.02 0.38
N VAL A 494 -40.13 -14.81 1.13
CA VAL A 494 -40.70 -13.47 1.31
C VAL A 494 -39.78 -12.55 2.12
N PRO A 495 -39.22 -12.92 3.29
CA PRO A 495 -38.28 -12.08 4.02
C PRO A 495 -37.04 -11.69 3.21
N VAL A 496 -36.44 -12.65 2.51
CA VAL A 496 -35.25 -12.40 1.68
C VAL A 496 -35.60 -11.56 0.45
N GLY A 497 -36.74 -11.77 -0.20
CA GLY A 497 -37.22 -10.95 -1.31
C GLY A 497 -37.38 -9.48 -0.92
N LEU A 498 -38.05 -9.23 0.23
CA LEU A 498 -38.20 -7.87 0.77
C LEU A 498 -36.82 -7.23 1.06
N TYR A 499 -35.93 -7.99 1.68
CA TYR A 499 -34.57 -7.56 1.98
C TYR A 499 -33.79 -7.15 0.71
N VAL A 500 -33.84 -7.98 -0.34
CA VAL A 500 -33.21 -7.70 -1.63
C VAL A 500 -33.72 -6.40 -2.25
N VAL A 501 -35.02 -6.14 -2.19
CA VAL A 501 -35.59 -4.87 -2.69
C VAL A 501 -35.06 -3.68 -1.89
N VAL A 502 -35.03 -3.78 -0.56
CA VAL A 502 -34.60 -2.65 0.28
C VAL A 502 -33.11 -2.33 0.11
N ILE A 503 -32.22 -3.35 0.07
CA ILE A 503 -30.80 -3.10 -0.15
C ILE A 503 -30.53 -2.57 -1.58
N ALA A 504 -31.27 -3.04 -2.59
CA ALA A 504 -31.18 -2.49 -3.95
C ALA A 504 -31.64 -1.02 -4.01
N CYS A 505 -32.70 -0.66 -3.27
CA CYS A 505 -33.13 0.73 -3.13
C CYS A 505 -32.08 1.59 -2.40
N MET A 506 -31.41 1.05 -1.38
CA MET A 506 -30.34 1.75 -0.67
C MET A 506 -29.14 2.04 -1.62
N ALA A 507 -28.72 1.05 -2.40
CA ALA A 507 -27.67 1.23 -3.39
C ALA A 507 -28.10 2.22 -4.50
N ALA A 508 -29.34 2.13 -4.98
CA ALA A 508 -29.92 3.08 -5.95
C ALA A 508 -29.92 4.52 -5.43
N GLN A 509 -30.31 4.70 -4.15
CA GLN A 509 -30.31 6.01 -3.49
C GLN A 509 -28.90 6.60 -3.42
N ALA A 510 -27.89 5.79 -3.08
CA ALA A 510 -26.50 6.23 -3.02
C ALA A 510 -25.94 6.59 -4.39
N LEU A 511 -26.16 5.76 -5.41
CA LEU A 511 -25.77 6.01 -6.81
C LEU A 511 -26.46 7.23 -7.37
N GLY A 512 -27.78 7.36 -7.12
CA GLY A 512 -28.56 8.50 -7.53
C GLY A 512 -28.08 9.82 -6.90
N ARG A 513 -27.73 9.79 -5.60
CA ARG A 513 -27.11 10.91 -4.89
C ARG A 513 -25.78 11.30 -5.52
N ALA A 514 -24.91 10.33 -5.81
CA ALA A 514 -23.62 10.58 -6.45
C ALA A 514 -23.78 11.23 -7.84
N ALA A 515 -24.75 10.76 -8.63
CA ALA A 515 -25.03 11.32 -9.96
C ALA A 515 -25.64 12.73 -9.93
N VAL A 516 -26.38 13.09 -8.86
CA VAL A 516 -26.97 14.43 -8.70
C VAL A 516 -25.94 15.42 -8.15
N ARG A 517 -25.15 15.01 -7.14
CA ARG A 517 -24.19 15.89 -6.47
C ARG A 517 -22.87 16.05 -7.23
N GLY A 518 -22.43 15.02 -7.96
CA GLY A 518 -21.19 15.04 -8.72
C GLY A 518 -19.89 15.06 -7.90
N ASP A 519 -19.99 15.12 -6.55
CA ASP A 519 -18.83 15.23 -5.68
C ASP A 519 -18.20 13.87 -5.36
N ALA A 520 -16.89 13.87 -5.06
CA ALA A 520 -16.11 12.67 -4.75
C ALA A 520 -16.65 11.93 -3.51
N SER A 521 -17.10 12.64 -2.46
CA SER A 521 -17.64 12.04 -1.25
C SER A 521 -18.89 11.21 -1.54
N SER A 522 -19.82 11.74 -2.35
CA SER A 522 -21.01 11.00 -2.75
C SER A 522 -20.68 9.76 -3.60
N ARG A 523 -19.63 9.83 -4.45
CA ARG A 523 -19.14 8.65 -5.21
C ARG A 523 -18.60 7.56 -4.27
N TRP A 524 -17.84 7.94 -3.23
CA TRP A 524 -17.35 6.98 -2.24
C TRP A 524 -18.47 6.33 -1.41
N VAL A 525 -19.48 7.11 -1.05
CA VAL A 525 -20.69 6.54 -0.39
C VAL A 525 -21.41 5.56 -1.30
N ALA A 526 -21.52 5.87 -2.59
CA ALA A 526 -22.13 4.96 -3.57
C ALA A 526 -21.32 3.67 -3.72
N ALA A 527 -20.00 3.76 -3.75
CA ALA A 527 -19.12 2.59 -3.72
C ALA A 527 -19.34 1.76 -2.44
N GLY A 528 -19.44 2.42 -1.27
CA GLY A 528 -19.78 1.77 0.00
C GLY A 528 -21.12 1.01 -0.06
N ALA A 529 -22.15 1.63 -0.63
CA ALA A 529 -23.46 0.97 -0.78
C ALA A 529 -23.40 -0.26 -1.72
N CYS A 530 -22.61 -0.17 -2.80
CA CYS A 530 -22.38 -1.32 -3.69
C CYS A 530 -21.59 -2.44 -3.00
N PHE A 531 -20.58 -2.11 -2.19
CA PHE A 531 -19.85 -3.09 -1.38
C PHE A 531 -20.75 -3.77 -0.35
N PHE A 532 -21.72 -3.04 0.24
CA PHE A 532 -22.69 -3.63 1.14
C PHE A 532 -23.56 -4.65 0.41
N MET A 533 -24.10 -4.28 -0.74
CA MET A 533 -24.88 -5.17 -1.58
C MET A 533 -24.08 -6.42 -2.01
N LEU A 534 -22.77 -6.26 -2.31
CA LEU A 534 -21.88 -7.37 -2.62
C LEU A 534 -21.65 -8.28 -1.41
N SER A 535 -21.43 -7.71 -0.23
CA SER A 535 -21.27 -8.48 1.03
C SER A 535 -22.46 -9.40 1.29
N ASP A 536 -23.67 -8.86 1.17
CA ASP A 536 -24.88 -9.62 1.43
C ASP A 536 -25.18 -10.66 0.36
N ALA A 537 -24.81 -10.36 -0.90
CA ALA A 537 -24.87 -11.34 -1.98
C ALA A 537 -23.92 -12.53 -1.72
N LEU A 538 -22.68 -12.26 -1.26
CA LEU A 538 -21.72 -13.30 -0.88
C LEU A 538 -22.21 -14.12 0.32
N LEU A 539 -22.75 -13.46 1.33
CA LEU A 539 -23.32 -14.12 2.51
C LEU A 539 -24.48 -15.07 2.12
N ALA A 540 -25.40 -14.57 1.29
CA ALA A 540 -26.56 -15.34 0.84
C ALA A 540 -26.15 -16.50 -0.08
N THR A 541 -25.20 -16.29 -0.99
CA THR A 541 -24.65 -17.35 -1.84
C THR A 541 -24.03 -18.46 -1.01
N ASN A 542 -23.16 -18.08 -0.05
CA ASN A 542 -22.50 -19.05 0.84
C ASN A 542 -23.51 -19.84 1.69
N ARG A 543 -24.63 -19.23 2.06
CA ARG A 543 -25.62 -19.86 2.95
C ARG A 543 -26.62 -20.73 2.22
N PHE A 544 -27.08 -20.35 1.02
CA PHE A 544 -28.23 -20.94 0.37
C PHE A 544 -27.96 -21.62 -0.97
N VAL A 545 -26.81 -21.30 -1.61
CA VAL A 545 -26.51 -21.84 -2.94
C VAL A 545 -25.33 -22.80 -2.89
N MET A 546 -24.18 -22.37 -2.42
CA MET A 546 -22.96 -23.17 -2.35
C MET A 546 -21.98 -22.57 -1.34
N PRO A 547 -21.23 -23.40 -0.60
CA PRO A 547 -20.20 -22.92 0.30
C PRO A 547 -19.08 -22.22 -0.50
N LEU A 548 -18.74 -21.00 -0.11
CA LEU A 548 -17.66 -20.23 -0.72
C LEU A 548 -16.36 -20.43 0.06
N PRO A 549 -15.23 -20.70 -0.63
CA PRO A 549 -13.93 -20.74 0.04
C PRO A 549 -13.65 -19.41 0.76
N LEU A 550 -13.25 -19.48 2.03
CA LEU A 550 -12.96 -18.29 2.85
C LEU A 550 -14.12 -17.27 2.91
N ALA A 551 -15.36 -17.74 2.92
CA ALA A 551 -16.56 -16.90 2.87
C ALA A 551 -16.52 -15.73 3.87
N SER A 552 -16.13 -15.97 5.13
CA SER A 552 -16.04 -14.91 6.15
C SER A 552 -15.07 -13.80 5.77
N LEU A 553 -13.97 -14.11 5.09
CA LEU A 553 -13.03 -13.10 4.62
C LEU A 553 -13.71 -12.15 3.62
N TRP A 554 -14.33 -12.70 2.58
CA TRP A 554 -14.92 -11.89 1.51
C TRP A 554 -16.15 -11.11 2.00
N VAL A 555 -17.02 -11.74 2.77
CA VAL A 555 -18.20 -11.11 3.35
C VAL A 555 -17.80 -9.96 4.26
N LEU A 556 -16.90 -10.19 5.23
CA LEU A 556 -16.55 -9.17 6.21
C LEU A 556 -15.66 -8.07 5.61
N ALA A 557 -14.75 -8.39 4.68
CA ALA A 557 -13.94 -7.37 4.02
C ALA A 557 -14.80 -6.37 3.22
N THR A 558 -15.77 -6.87 2.44
CA THR A 558 -16.70 -6.02 1.69
C THR A 558 -17.66 -5.26 2.62
N TYR A 559 -18.12 -5.88 3.68
CA TYR A 559 -18.98 -5.26 4.69
C TYR A 559 -18.30 -4.11 5.43
N TYR A 560 -17.10 -4.34 5.97
CA TYR A 560 -16.37 -3.29 6.70
C TYR A 560 -15.89 -2.17 5.78
N ALA A 561 -15.51 -2.48 4.54
CA ALA A 561 -15.25 -1.46 3.53
C ALA A 561 -16.50 -0.60 3.27
N ALA A 562 -17.68 -1.22 3.14
CA ALA A 562 -18.96 -0.51 2.98
C ALA A 562 -19.21 0.45 4.16
N GLN A 563 -19.15 -0.06 5.39
CA GLN A 563 -19.41 0.72 6.60
C GLN A 563 -18.42 1.89 6.74
N MET A 564 -17.13 1.64 6.53
CA MET A 564 -16.09 2.68 6.61
C MET A 564 -16.30 3.77 5.55
N LEU A 565 -16.61 3.40 4.31
CA LEU A 565 -16.84 4.37 3.23
C LEU A 565 -18.08 5.22 3.52
N ILE A 566 -19.16 4.62 3.99
CA ILE A 566 -20.39 5.35 4.37
C ILE A 566 -20.08 6.31 5.52
N VAL A 567 -19.49 5.84 6.62
CA VAL A 567 -19.20 6.69 7.79
C VAL A 567 -18.22 7.80 7.42
N ARG A 568 -17.21 7.51 6.61
CA ARG A 568 -16.17 8.47 6.29
C ARG A 568 -16.65 9.57 5.35
N HIS A 569 -17.51 9.26 4.39
CA HIS A 569 -17.84 10.13 3.27
C HIS A 569 -19.29 10.61 3.23
N ALA A 570 -20.19 10.11 4.08
CA ALA A 570 -21.58 10.57 4.08
C ALA A 570 -21.75 12.02 4.54
N TRP A 571 -20.80 12.56 5.32
CA TRP A 571 -20.84 13.91 5.86
C TRP A 571 -20.62 15.00 4.80
N PRO A 572 -21.25 16.20 4.96
CA PRO A 572 -20.96 17.32 4.08
C PRO A 572 -19.49 17.75 4.13
N PRO A 573 -18.87 18.15 3.00
CA PRO A 573 -17.46 18.54 2.93
C PRO A 573 -17.01 19.64 3.91
N ALA A 574 -17.91 20.52 4.30
CA ALA A 574 -17.64 21.63 5.21
C ALA A 574 -17.26 21.22 6.65
N VAL A 575 -17.59 19.98 7.05
CA VAL A 575 -17.32 19.47 8.41
C VAL A 575 -15.95 18.76 8.49
N TRP A 576 -15.36 18.40 7.36
CA TRP A 576 -14.16 17.59 7.29
C TRP A 576 -12.86 18.26 7.77
N PRO A 577 -12.54 19.54 7.42
CA PRO A 577 -11.30 20.20 7.87
C PRO A 577 -11.25 20.46 9.40
N ALA A 578 -12.39 20.70 10.04
CA ALA A 578 -12.46 20.97 11.47
C ALA A 578 -12.18 19.74 12.36
N VAL A 579 -12.34 18.53 11.80
CA VAL A 579 -12.22 17.27 12.54
C VAL A 579 -10.78 16.76 12.63
N LEU A 580 -9.90 17.15 11.70
CA LEU A 580 -8.49 16.70 11.67
C LEU A 580 -7.56 17.45 12.62
N GLY A 581 -8.09 18.41 13.40
CA GLY A 581 -7.38 18.97 14.58
C GLY A 581 -6.18 19.87 14.27
N CYS A 582 -6.14 20.55 13.12
CA CYS A 582 -5.21 21.67 12.92
C CYS A 582 -5.71 22.92 13.66
N ARG A 583 -5.55 22.95 14.99
CA ARG A 583 -5.53 24.21 15.74
C ARG A 583 -4.11 24.74 15.71
N GLY A 584 -3.90 25.84 15.00
CA GLY A 584 -2.68 26.62 15.11
C GLY A 584 -2.21 27.18 13.78
N GLY A 585 -2.67 28.36 13.42
CA GLY A 585 -2.16 29.14 12.31
C GLY A 585 -3.21 30.15 11.85
N GLY A 586 -3.01 31.42 12.18
CA GLY A 586 -3.84 32.53 11.77
C GLY A 586 -3.99 32.65 10.24
N PRO A 587 -4.83 33.55 9.72
CA PRO A 587 -5.14 33.62 8.30
C PRO A 587 -3.90 33.94 7.47
N VAL A 588 -3.55 33.03 6.56
CA VAL A 588 -2.54 33.28 5.53
C VAL A 588 -3.23 34.09 4.42
N PRO A 589 -2.70 35.28 4.05
CA PRO A 589 -3.25 36.06 2.96
C PRO A 589 -3.03 35.37 1.61
N GLY A 590 -4.07 35.22 0.85
CA GLY A 590 -4.21 35.08 -0.59
C GLY A 590 -3.06 34.44 -1.38
N GLY A 591 -3.20 33.14 -1.65
CA GLY A 591 -2.39 32.41 -2.63
C GLY A 591 -3.04 31.07 -2.91
N GLY A 592 -4.00 31.04 -3.84
CA GLY A 592 -4.70 29.80 -4.20
C GLY A 592 -3.78 28.80 -4.87
N LEU A 593 -3.26 27.83 -4.15
CA LEU A 593 -2.79 26.56 -4.69
C LEU A 593 -3.86 25.51 -4.39
N ARG A 594 -4.73 25.28 -5.35
CA ARG A 594 -5.52 24.05 -5.38
C ARG A 594 -4.57 22.90 -5.59
N VAL A 595 -4.31 22.15 -4.55
CA VAL A 595 -3.68 20.82 -4.66
C VAL A 595 -4.75 19.88 -5.22
N PRO A 596 -4.57 19.28 -6.41
CA PRO A 596 -5.52 18.31 -6.94
C PRO A 596 -5.46 17.06 -6.05
N ILE A 597 -6.56 16.75 -5.37
CA ILE A 597 -6.82 15.42 -4.80
C ILE A 597 -7.40 14.58 -5.93
N ASP A 598 -6.60 14.29 -6.94
CA ASP A 598 -6.98 13.41 -8.05
C ASP A 598 -5.92 12.32 -8.22
N GLY A 599 -6.08 11.29 -7.45
CA GLY A 599 -5.29 10.06 -7.50
C GLY A 599 -6.14 8.79 -7.49
N VAL A 600 -7.42 8.82 -7.92
CA VAL A 600 -8.21 7.61 -8.19
C VAL A 600 -9.25 7.92 -9.26
N VAL A 601 -9.03 7.36 -10.46
CA VAL A 601 -9.96 7.07 -11.56
C VAL A 601 -11.10 8.10 -11.77
N GLY A 602 -10.85 9.07 -12.64
CA GLY A 602 -11.89 9.79 -13.34
C GLY A 602 -11.75 9.48 -14.83
N ILE A 603 -12.69 8.73 -15.38
CA ILE A 603 -12.94 8.66 -16.83
C ILE A 603 -13.69 9.94 -17.16
N ASP A 604 -13.00 10.97 -17.67
CA ASP A 604 -13.64 12.12 -18.27
C ASP A 604 -13.95 11.81 -19.73
N HIS A 605 -15.24 11.59 -19.99
CA HIS A 605 -15.86 11.85 -21.27
C HIS A 605 -16.32 13.30 -21.26
N ASP A 606 -15.64 14.17 -22.00
CA ASP A 606 -16.21 15.39 -22.57
C ASP A 606 -15.61 15.60 -23.96
N GLU A 607 -16.33 15.07 -24.97
CA GLU A 607 -16.39 15.59 -26.32
C GLU A 607 -17.75 16.30 -26.41
N THR A 608 -17.70 17.59 -26.66
CA THR A 608 -18.54 18.39 -27.52
C THR A 608 -18.61 19.83 -27.01
N GLU A 609 -17.92 20.70 -27.70
CA GLU A 609 -18.53 21.93 -28.23
C GLU A 609 -17.60 22.62 -29.23
N ILE A 610 -18.09 22.61 -30.46
CA ILE A 610 -17.55 23.28 -31.63
C ILE A 610 -18.25 24.63 -31.78
N MET A 611 -17.45 25.63 -32.15
CA MET A 611 -17.82 26.86 -32.89
C MET A 611 -18.55 28.02 -32.18
N ASN A 612 -17.93 29.11 -32.13
CA ASN A 612 -18.15 30.39 -32.89
C ASN A 612 -17.71 31.56 -32.01
N THR A 613 -16.98 32.50 -32.43
CA THR A 613 -17.04 33.51 -33.47
C THR A 613 -15.89 34.50 -33.36
N THR A 614 -15.30 34.76 -34.45
CA THR A 614 -14.62 35.98 -34.93
C THR A 614 -14.85 37.27 -34.16
N ARG A 615 -13.77 37.98 -33.83
CA ARG A 615 -13.49 39.35 -34.22
C ARG A 615 -12.19 39.91 -33.67
N SER A 616 -11.30 40.25 -34.62
CA SER A 616 -10.20 41.21 -34.44
C SER A 616 -10.76 42.63 -34.45
N PRO A 617 -10.10 43.63 -33.86
CA PRO A 617 -9.37 44.56 -34.70
C PRO A 617 -7.99 45.02 -34.18
N ARG A 618 -7.06 45.01 -35.08
CA ARG A 618 -6.07 45.99 -35.56
C ARG A 618 -5.77 47.24 -34.72
N ARG A 619 -4.46 47.51 -34.76
CA ARG A 619 -3.65 48.74 -34.90
C ARG A 619 -2.91 49.14 -33.65
N LYS A 620 -1.76 49.56 -33.73
CA LYS A 620 -0.54 49.84 -34.54
C LYS A 620 0.38 50.67 -33.63
N PRO A 621 1.61 50.93 -34.04
CA PRO A 621 2.77 51.06 -33.15
C PRO A 621 3.20 52.51 -32.95
N ASP A 622 4.08 52.78 -31.98
CA ASP A 622 5.08 53.88 -32.05
C ASP A 622 6.14 53.71 -30.98
N GLN A 623 7.32 53.58 -31.41
CA GLN A 623 8.48 54.49 -31.46
C GLN A 623 9.23 54.70 -30.13
N THR A 624 10.41 54.22 -30.25
CA THR A 624 11.69 54.55 -29.65
C THR A 624 11.87 56.02 -29.14
N PRO A 625 12.93 56.36 -28.36
CA PRO A 625 14.31 55.90 -28.60
C PRO A 625 14.95 54.99 -27.54
#